data_4487a924bf6366b42fea87bd32852210
#
_entry.id   4487a924bf6366b42fea87bd32852210
#
_cell.length_a   1.000
_cell.length_b   1.000
_cell.length_c   1.000
_cell.angle_alpha   90.00
_cell.angle_beta   90.00
_cell.angle_gamma   90.00
#
_symmetry.space_group_name_H-M   'P 1'
#
loop_
_entity.id
_entity.type
_entity.pdbx_description
1 polymer ?
#
loop_
_entity_poly.entity_id
_entity_poly.type
_entity_poly.pdbx_seq_one_letter_code
_entity_poly.pdbx_strand_id
1 'polypeptide(L)'
;AAEADSKNQKEESGGSASSKSKKVEKQVEQEEEEDYSRRTFKCAPMLKDQIFGSSYFKSLLQMSTIEELMEEISNYADTLDVYNAGTHVSPSCFICQVYRLFTLPSAESLDEMQVVLDHPTSAKVRCAGFLYMRFVVPPAKIFERLEEYLFDDTPLKYQDGGKTTNTTIGEYVEMLLNRDKYYNTTVPR
;
A
#
# COMPACT_ATOMS: atom_id res chain seq x y z
N ALA A 1 66.35 -35.53 -22.06
CA ALA A 1 65.86 -35.97 -20.77
C ALA A 1 65.56 -34.79 -19.86
N ALA A 2 64.44 -34.82 -19.27
CA ALA A 2 63.87 -34.04 -18.17
C ALA A 2 62.66 -33.18 -18.55
N GLU A 3 61.53 -33.72 -18.26
CA GLU A 3 60.20 -33.14 -18.21
C GLU A 3 60.10 -32.14 -17.06
N ALA A 4 59.35 -31.09 -17.30
CA ALA A 4 58.97 -30.13 -16.28
C ALA A 4 57.43 -30.19 -16.11
N ASP A 5 57.02 -30.52 -14.91
CA ASP A 5 55.67 -30.55 -14.41
C ASP A 5 55.23 -29.11 -14.08
N SER A 6 54.11 -28.68 -14.65
CA SER A 6 53.47 -27.44 -14.29
C SER A 6 52.03 -27.75 -13.91
N LYS A 7 51.75 -27.83 -12.64
CA LYS A 7 50.40 -27.97 -12.03
C LYS A 7 49.91 -26.63 -11.54
N ASN A 8 48.93 -26.13 -12.21
CA ASN A 8 47.55 -25.82 -11.79
C ASN A 8 47.36 -25.11 -10.44
N GLN A 9 47.14 -23.82 -10.49
CA GLN A 9 46.34 -23.09 -9.48
C GLN A 9 45.35 -22.18 -10.21
N LYS A 10 44.12 -22.64 -10.26
CA LYS A 10 42.98 -21.80 -10.65
C LYS A 10 41.78 -22.21 -9.79
N GLU A 11 41.06 -21.18 -9.33
CA GLU A 11 39.70 -21.21 -8.83
C GLU A 11 39.51 -21.41 -7.32
N GLU A 12 39.47 -20.26 -6.63
CA GLU A 12 38.58 -20.03 -5.48
C GLU A 12 38.42 -18.53 -5.23
N SER A 13 37.53 -17.86 -5.97
CA SER A 13 37.11 -16.48 -5.61
C SER A 13 35.66 -16.12 -5.97
N GLY A 14 34.84 -17.11 -6.36
CA GLY A 14 33.44 -16.85 -6.76
C GLY A 14 32.36 -17.00 -5.68
N GLY A 15 32.65 -17.64 -4.56
CA GLY A 15 31.63 -18.02 -3.56
C GLY A 15 31.30 -16.99 -2.47
N SER A 16 32.18 -16.03 -2.24
CA SER A 16 32.05 -15.12 -1.06
C SER A 16 31.16 -13.89 -1.31
N ALA A 17 31.04 -13.43 -2.54
CA ALA A 17 30.27 -12.23 -2.88
C ALA A 17 28.75 -12.51 -2.92
N SER A 18 28.33 -13.63 -3.52
CA SER A 18 26.93 -14.02 -3.64
C SER A 18 26.27 -14.33 -2.29
N SER A 19 27.01 -14.92 -1.36
CA SER A 19 26.49 -15.23 -0.01
C SER A 19 26.36 -13.98 0.87
N LYS A 20 27.20 -12.97 0.68
CA LYS A 20 27.10 -11.69 1.39
C LYS A 20 25.91 -10.86 0.89
N SER A 21 25.68 -10.80 -0.40
CA SER A 21 24.51 -10.10 -0.97
C SER A 21 23.19 -10.68 -0.47
N LYS A 22 23.01 -11.99 -0.55
CA LYS A 22 21.82 -12.68 -0.03
C LYS A 22 21.60 -12.51 1.47
N LYS A 23 22.65 -12.35 2.26
CA LYS A 23 22.53 -12.10 3.69
C LYS A 23 22.09 -10.66 3.98
N VAL A 24 22.58 -9.71 3.20
CA VAL A 24 22.18 -8.30 3.32
C VAL A 24 20.72 -8.12 2.88
N GLU A 25 20.32 -8.71 1.76
CA GLU A 25 18.92 -8.68 1.28
C GLU A 25 17.97 -9.22 2.34
N LYS A 26 18.24 -10.39 2.93
CA LYS A 26 17.41 -10.96 4.00
C LYS A 26 17.37 -10.11 5.27
N GLN A 27 18.43 -9.41 5.61
CA GLN A 27 18.44 -8.50 6.76
C GLN A 27 17.57 -7.26 6.48
N VAL A 28 17.63 -6.70 5.28
CA VAL A 28 16.79 -5.57 4.87
C VAL A 28 15.32 -5.97 4.87
N GLU A 29 14.96 -7.12 4.29
CA GLU A 29 13.59 -7.64 4.31
C GLU A 29 13.06 -7.84 5.73
N GLN A 30 13.87 -8.37 6.65
CA GLN A 30 13.48 -8.54 8.05
C GLN A 30 13.28 -7.22 8.79
N GLU A 31 14.17 -6.24 8.57
CA GLU A 31 14.04 -4.90 9.17
C GLU A 31 12.79 -4.17 8.66
N GLU A 32 12.46 -4.33 7.39
CA GLU A 32 11.26 -3.76 6.78
C GLU A 32 9.98 -4.39 7.33
N GLU A 33 9.95 -5.70 7.49
CA GLU A 33 8.80 -6.41 8.06
C GLU A 33 8.58 -6.06 9.55
N GLU A 34 9.67 -5.92 10.34
CA GLU A 34 9.58 -5.46 11.72
C GLU A 34 9.08 -4.02 11.82
N ASP A 35 9.50 -3.13 10.92
CA ASP A 35 9.03 -1.73 10.86
C ASP A 35 7.55 -1.68 10.50
N TYR A 36 7.13 -2.51 9.54
CA TYR A 36 5.73 -2.60 9.13
C TYR A 36 4.84 -3.20 10.22
N SER A 37 5.29 -4.16 10.98
CA SER A 37 4.52 -4.75 12.09
C SER A 37 4.18 -3.74 13.20
N ARG A 38 5.00 -2.67 13.34
CA ARG A 38 4.79 -1.56 14.29
C ARG A 38 4.03 -0.39 13.68
N ARG A 39 3.44 -0.56 12.52
CA ARG A 39 2.76 0.50 11.77
C ARG A 39 1.66 1.20 12.57
N THR A 40 1.45 2.46 12.28
CA THR A 40 0.36 3.26 12.82
C THR A 40 -0.36 3.98 11.70
N PHE A 41 -1.68 4.02 11.77
CA PHE A 41 -2.48 4.77 10.81
C PHE A 41 -2.50 6.26 11.19
N LYS A 42 -1.71 7.06 10.48
CA LYS A 42 -1.44 8.46 10.80
C LYS A 42 -2.49 9.38 10.15
N CYS A 43 -3.73 9.34 10.66
CA CYS A 43 -4.79 10.28 10.25
C CYS A 43 -5.16 11.25 11.39
N ALA A 44 -5.93 12.30 11.05
CA ALA A 44 -6.45 13.25 12.04
C ALA A 44 -7.32 12.51 13.08
N PRO A 45 -7.19 12.82 14.40
CA PRO A 45 -7.97 12.16 15.45
C PRO A 45 -9.49 12.23 15.20
N MET A 46 -9.98 13.39 14.75
CA MET A 46 -11.40 13.57 14.43
C MET A 46 -11.89 12.62 13.34
N LEU A 47 -11.11 12.40 12.28
CA LEU A 47 -11.46 11.42 11.23
C LEU A 47 -11.52 10.01 11.80
N LYS A 48 -10.57 9.65 12.66
CA LYS A 48 -10.55 8.35 13.32
C LYS A 48 -11.81 8.12 14.17
N ASP A 49 -12.21 9.12 14.97
CA ASP A 49 -13.42 9.05 15.80
C ASP A 49 -14.69 8.93 14.94
N GLN A 50 -14.73 9.65 13.80
CA GLN A 50 -15.84 9.56 12.86
C GLN A 50 -15.93 8.17 12.20
N ILE A 51 -14.79 7.57 11.82
CA ILE A 51 -14.74 6.19 11.29
C ILE A 51 -15.27 5.21 12.33
N PHE A 52 -14.82 5.27 13.58
CA PHE A 52 -15.30 4.39 14.64
C PHE A 52 -16.78 4.60 14.98
N GLY A 53 -17.29 5.81 14.82
CA GLY A 53 -18.71 6.12 14.96
C GLY A 53 -19.59 5.57 13.85
N SER A 54 -19.03 5.30 12.67
CA SER A 54 -19.75 4.86 11.48
C SER A 54 -20.35 3.47 11.65
N SER A 55 -21.65 3.35 11.34
CA SER A 55 -22.33 2.05 11.29
C SER A 55 -21.76 1.15 10.19
N TYR A 56 -21.35 1.75 9.07
CA TYR A 56 -20.72 1.02 7.99
C TYR A 56 -19.36 0.43 8.42
N PHE A 57 -18.50 1.21 9.08
CA PHE A 57 -17.25 0.66 9.60
C PHE A 57 -17.48 -0.49 10.58
N LYS A 58 -18.49 -0.38 11.44
CA LYS A 58 -18.86 -1.46 12.37
C LYS A 58 -19.30 -2.74 11.66
N SER A 59 -19.96 -2.64 10.51
CA SER A 59 -20.30 -3.81 9.70
C SER A 59 -19.06 -4.46 9.08
N LEU A 60 -18.04 -3.68 8.68
CA LEU A 60 -16.79 -4.20 8.15
C LEU A 60 -15.99 -5.04 9.16
N LEU A 61 -16.23 -4.86 10.48
CA LEU A 61 -15.54 -5.63 11.52
C LEU A 61 -15.89 -7.12 11.49
N GLN A 62 -16.98 -7.51 10.81
CA GLN A 62 -17.35 -8.90 10.61
C GLN A 62 -16.54 -9.61 9.53
N MET A 63 -15.91 -8.86 8.63
CA MET A 63 -15.02 -9.40 7.62
C MET A 63 -13.69 -9.78 8.28
N SER A 64 -13.23 -10.99 8.04
CA SER A 64 -12.04 -11.55 8.69
C SER A 64 -10.86 -11.75 7.74
N THR A 65 -11.11 -11.72 6.44
CA THR A 65 -10.08 -11.95 5.42
C THR A 65 -9.88 -10.73 4.51
N ILE A 66 -8.71 -10.67 3.89
CA ILE A 66 -8.36 -9.59 2.96
C ILE A 66 -9.19 -9.70 1.68
N GLU A 67 -9.52 -10.92 1.25
CA GLU A 67 -10.32 -11.21 0.06
C GLU A 67 -11.74 -10.67 0.22
N GLU A 68 -12.39 -10.92 1.37
CA GLU A 68 -13.72 -10.37 1.68
C GLU A 68 -13.71 -8.84 1.61
N LEU A 69 -12.67 -8.21 2.16
CA LEU A 69 -12.56 -6.75 2.14
C LEU A 69 -12.26 -6.21 0.74
N MET A 70 -11.44 -6.89 -0.07
CA MET A 70 -11.20 -6.50 -1.46
C MET A 70 -12.47 -6.58 -2.30
N GLU A 71 -13.30 -7.61 -2.10
CA GLU A 71 -14.60 -7.72 -2.75
C GLU A 71 -15.54 -6.59 -2.34
N GLU A 72 -15.59 -6.27 -1.05
CA GLU A 72 -16.36 -5.14 -0.52
C GLU A 72 -15.92 -3.80 -1.13
N ILE A 73 -14.61 -3.54 -1.19
CA ILE A 73 -14.06 -2.33 -1.84
C ILE A 73 -14.48 -2.27 -3.32
N SER A 74 -14.36 -3.37 -4.03
CA SER A 74 -14.70 -3.45 -5.45
C SER A 74 -16.15 -3.10 -5.73
N ASN A 75 -17.05 -3.54 -4.84
CA ASN A 75 -18.49 -3.39 -4.99
C ASN A 75 -19.02 -2.04 -4.48
N TYR A 76 -18.46 -1.49 -3.40
CA TYR A 76 -19.05 -0.37 -2.68
C TYR A 76 -18.21 0.91 -2.61
N ALA A 77 -16.97 0.92 -3.13
CA ALA A 77 -16.18 2.13 -3.23
C ALA A 77 -16.61 2.97 -4.45
N ASP A 78 -17.70 3.71 -4.35
CA ASP A 78 -18.19 4.56 -5.45
C ASP A 78 -17.40 5.84 -5.61
N THR A 79 -16.86 6.36 -4.51
CA THR A 79 -15.98 7.52 -4.46
C THR A 79 -14.64 7.15 -3.84
N LEU A 80 -13.60 7.90 -4.17
CA LEU A 80 -12.29 7.84 -3.49
C LEU A 80 -12.13 8.96 -2.46
N ASP A 81 -13.18 9.78 -2.22
CA ASP A 81 -13.15 10.83 -1.20
C ASP A 81 -13.16 10.24 0.22
N VAL A 82 -12.64 11.01 1.15
CA VAL A 82 -12.65 10.69 2.59
C VAL A 82 -14.03 10.81 3.20
N TYR A 83 -14.86 11.72 2.66
CA TYR A 83 -16.20 12.01 3.17
C TYR A 83 -17.27 11.77 2.11
N ASN A 84 -18.47 11.48 2.57
CA ASN A 84 -19.65 11.46 1.72
C ASN A 84 -19.91 12.86 1.14
N ALA A 85 -20.48 12.92 -0.05
CA ALA A 85 -20.75 14.18 -0.75
C ALA A 85 -21.54 15.18 0.11
N GLY A 86 -21.06 16.41 0.17
CA GLY A 86 -21.72 17.51 0.90
C GLY A 86 -21.52 17.50 2.42
N THR A 87 -20.65 16.65 2.97
CA THR A 87 -20.41 16.59 4.40
C THR A 87 -18.92 16.48 4.72
N HIS A 88 -18.53 16.88 5.94
CA HIS A 88 -17.19 16.69 6.52
C HIS A 88 -17.24 15.94 7.87
N VAL A 89 -18.37 15.31 8.16
CA VAL A 89 -18.60 14.57 9.39
C VAL A 89 -18.98 13.12 9.17
N SER A 90 -19.42 12.77 7.96
CA SER A 90 -19.80 11.41 7.59
C SER A 90 -18.69 10.81 6.71
N PRO A 91 -17.87 9.88 7.25
CA PRO A 91 -16.82 9.24 6.47
C PRO A 91 -17.43 8.40 5.35
N SER A 92 -16.77 8.37 4.21
CA SER A 92 -17.18 7.57 3.06
C SER A 92 -16.99 6.07 3.33
N CYS A 93 -17.63 5.22 2.52
CA CYS A 93 -17.34 3.79 2.54
C CYS A 93 -15.86 3.53 2.27
N PHE A 94 -15.28 4.26 1.32
CA PHE A 94 -13.90 4.09 0.92
C PHE A 94 -12.90 4.30 2.07
N ILE A 95 -12.98 5.40 2.83
CA ILE A 95 -12.05 5.63 3.95
C ILE A 95 -12.26 4.62 5.09
N CYS A 96 -13.49 4.19 5.31
CA CYS A 96 -13.79 3.12 6.27
C CYS A 96 -13.13 1.79 5.86
N GLN A 97 -13.17 1.45 4.57
CA GLN A 97 -12.52 0.27 4.01
C GLN A 97 -10.98 0.37 4.10
N VAL A 98 -10.40 1.55 3.76
CA VAL A 98 -8.97 1.81 3.92
C VAL A 98 -8.53 1.66 5.38
N TYR A 99 -9.33 2.17 6.32
CA TYR A 99 -9.02 2.00 7.75
C TYR A 99 -9.20 0.53 8.20
N ARG A 100 -10.14 -0.21 7.59
CA ARG A 100 -10.30 -1.64 7.88
C ARG A 100 -9.09 -2.45 7.43
N LEU A 101 -8.42 -2.13 6.32
CA LEU A 101 -7.14 -2.74 5.94
C LEU A 101 -6.11 -2.64 7.07
N PHE A 102 -6.06 -1.51 7.78
CA PHE A 102 -5.15 -1.33 8.92
C PHE A 102 -5.50 -2.22 10.12
N THR A 103 -6.78 -2.45 10.38
CA THR A 103 -7.26 -3.21 11.55
C THR A 103 -7.52 -4.68 11.26
N LEU A 104 -7.36 -5.12 10.01
CA LEU A 104 -7.61 -6.49 9.60
C LEU A 104 -6.45 -7.39 10.01
N PRO A 105 -6.68 -8.47 10.78
CA PRO A 105 -5.60 -9.37 11.21
C PRO A 105 -4.84 -10.04 10.06
N SER A 106 -5.53 -10.31 8.94
CA SER A 106 -4.91 -10.91 7.75
C SER A 106 -4.15 -9.93 6.87
N ALA A 107 -4.02 -8.65 7.23
CA ALA A 107 -3.27 -7.64 6.49
C ALA A 107 -2.08 -7.10 7.32
N GLU A 108 -1.38 -7.98 8.01
CA GLU A 108 -0.29 -7.60 8.93
C GLU A 108 1.09 -7.60 8.27
N SER A 109 1.24 -8.21 7.10
CA SER A 109 2.50 -8.24 6.35
C SER A 109 2.49 -7.36 5.11
N LEU A 110 3.69 -7.03 4.62
CA LEU A 110 3.88 -6.32 3.35
C LEU A 110 3.47 -7.18 2.15
N ASP A 111 3.70 -8.49 2.20
CA ASP A 111 3.33 -9.43 1.14
C ASP A 111 1.81 -9.49 0.94
N GLU A 112 1.05 -9.51 2.04
CA GLU A 112 -0.41 -9.46 1.98
C GLU A 112 -0.90 -8.14 1.40
N MET A 113 -0.25 -7.03 1.73
CA MET A 113 -0.58 -5.73 1.16
C MET A 113 -0.23 -5.65 -0.33
N GLN A 114 0.82 -6.32 -0.79
CA GLN A 114 1.16 -6.38 -2.21
C GLN A 114 0.02 -6.96 -3.05
N VAL A 115 -0.71 -7.95 -2.54
CA VAL A 115 -1.89 -8.50 -3.23
C VAL A 115 -2.98 -7.43 -3.46
N VAL A 116 -3.13 -6.48 -2.53
CA VAL A 116 -4.07 -5.35 -2.68
C VAL A 116 -3.57 -4.34 -3.73
N LEU A 117 -2.27 -4.01 -3.70
CA LEU A 117 -1.67 -3.04 -4.63
C LEU A 117 -1.70 -3.55 -6.07
N ASP A 118 -1.51 -4.86 -6.27
CA ASP A 118 -1.46 -5.52 -7.57
C ASP A 118 -2.80 -6.18 -7.97
N HIS A 119 -3.89 -5.80 -7.33
CA HIS A 119 -5.19 -6.43 -7.59
C HIS A 119 -5.54 -6.42 -9.10
N PRO A 120 -5.79 -7.60 -9.73
CA PRO A 120 -5.74 -7.74 -11.17
C PRO A 120 -6.90 -7.07 -11.91
N THR A 121 -8.04 -6.88 -11.26
CA THR A 121 -9.28 -6.44 -11.94
C THR A 121 -9.90 -5.18 -11.38
N SER A 122 -9.58 -4.76 -10.15
CA SER A 122 -10.20 -3.61 -9.51
C SER A 122 -9.20 -2.50 -9.21
N ALA A 123 -9.20 -1.45 -10.02
CA ALA A 123 -8.43 -0.24 -9.77
C ALA A 123 -8.82 0.43 -8.43
N LYS A 124 -10.07 0.30 -7.98
CA LYS A 124 -10.53 0.84 -6.70
C LYS A 124 -9.88 0.14 -5.50
N VAL A 125 -9.70 -1.18 -5.57
CA VAL A 125 -8.97 -1.96 -4.56
C VAL A 125 -7.52 -1.48 -4.48
N ARG A 126 -6.87 -1.31 -5.61
CA ARG A 126 -5.51 -0.78 -5.69
C ARG A 126 -5.41 0.62 -5.09
N CYS A 127 -6.36 1.52 -5.39
CA CYS A 127 -6.43 2.87 -4.79
C CYS A 127 -6.56 2.82 -3.26
N ALA A 128 -7.34 1.88 -2.72
CA ALA A 128 -7.45 1.70 -1.28
C ALA A 128 -6.10 1.27 -0.66
N GLY A 129 -5.38 0.36 -1.32
CA GLY A 129 -4.03 -0.05 -0.93
C GLY A 129 -3.04 1.11 -0.97
N PHE A 130 -2.99 1.90 -2.05
CA PHE A 130 -2.10 3.05 -2.16
C PHE A 130 -2.38 4.11 -1.10
N LEU A 131 -3.65 4.42 -0.84
CA LEU A 131 -4.02 5.37 0.21
C LEU A 131 -3.70 4.82 1.61
N TYR A 132 -3.92 3.54 1.84
CA TYR A 132 -3.49 2.87 3.06
C TYR A 132 -1.98 3.02 3.28
N MET A 133 -1.15 2.69 2.28
CA MET A 133 0.30 2.84 2.35
C MET A 133 0.71 4.28 2.67
N ARG A 134 0.00 5.26 2.11
CA ARG A 134 0.25 6.68 2.35
C ARG A 134 0.01 7.10 3.80
N PHE A 135 -0.88 6.42 4.53
CA PHE A 135 -1.14 6.67 5.95
C PHE A 135 -0.22 5.90 6.90
N VAL A 136 0.30 4.75 6.50
CA VAL A 136 1.06 3.87 7.41
C VAL A 136 2.56 3.87 7.17
N VAL A 137 3.01 3.99 5.93
CA VAL A 137 4.43 3.98 5.59
C VAL A 137 5.08 5.33 5.95
N PRO A 138 6.29 5.34 6.53
CA PRO A 138 7.03 6.57 6.76
C PRO A 138 7.25 7.36 5.46
N PRO A 139 7.13 8.70 5.49
CA PRO A 139 7.28 9.54 4.29
C PRO A 139 8.61 9.35 3.56
N ALA A 140 9.68 9.03 4.27
CA ALA A 140 11.00 8.78 3.67
C ALA A 140 11.06 7.50 2.83
N LYS A 141 10.15 6.54 3.07
CA LYS A 141 10.13 5.24 2.39
C LYS A 141 8.98 5.10 1.38
N ILE A 142 7.99 6.00 1.41
CA ILE A 142 6.77 5.85 0.61
C ILE A 142 7.04 5.91 -0.90
N PHE A 143 8.02 6.72 -1.32
CA PHE A 143 8.39 6.83 -2.73
C PHE A 143 8.90 5.50 -3.27
N GLU A 144 9.85 4.85 -2.59
CA GLU A 144 10.42 3.54 -2.96
C GLU A 144 9.35 2.45 -3.07
N ARG A 145 8.28 2.56 -2.25
CA ARG A 145 7.17 1.60 -2.25
C ARG A 145 6.17 1.80 -3.38
N LEU A 146 6.08 3.02 -3.92
CA LEU A 146 5.04 3.35 -4.89
C LEU A 146 5.59 3.80 -6.24
N GLU A 147 6.90 4.00 -6.40
CA GLU A 147 7.50 4.51 -7.64
C GLU A 147 7.23 3.64 -8.86
N GLU A 148 7.16 2.32 -8.70
CA GLU A 148 6.88 1.39 -9.80
C GLU A 148 5.48 1.59 -10.42
N TYR A 149 4.53 2.13 -9.65
CA TYR A 149 3.16 2.39 -10.12
C TYR A 149 2.98 3.74 -10.81
N LEU A 150 3.99 4.62 -10.82
CA LEU A 150 3.90 5.95 -11.44
C LEU A 150 3.64 5.91 -12.96
N PHE A 151 4.03 4.83 -13.61
CA PHE A 151 3.86 4.64 -15.05
C PHE A 151 2.71 3.67 -15.39
N ASP A 152 1.84 3.38 -14.43
CA ASP A 152 0.72 2.46 -14.62
C ASP A 152 -0.45 3.16 -15.33
N ASP A 153 -0.66 2.82 -16.59
CA ASP A 153 -1.71 3.37 -17.46
C ASP A 153 -3.09 2.72 -17.24
N THR A 154 -3.24 1.85 -16.23
CA THR A 154 -4.53 1.22 -15.93
C THR A 154 -5.60 2.28 -15.72
N PRO A 155 -6.71 2.25 -16.48
CA PRO A 155 -7.77 3.26 -16.36
C PRO A 155 -8.44 3.22 -14.99
N LEU A 156 -8.59 4.39 -14.39
CA LEU A 156 -9.28 4.61 -13.13
C LEU A 156 -10.46 5.55 -13.33
N LYS A 157 -11.65 5.10 -12.95
CA LYS A 157 -12.88 5.87 -13.01
C LYS A 157 -13.57 5.89 -11.65
N TYR A 158 -13.85 7.06 -11.14
CA TYR A 158 -14.54 7.26 -9.85
C TYR A 158 -15.37 8.52 -9.81
N GLN A 159 -16.22 8.66 -8.78
CA GLN A 159 -17.02 9.85 -8.54
C GLN A 159 -16.23 10.85 -7.69
N ASP A 160 -16.19 12.10 -8.12
CA ASP A 160 -15.55 13.19 -7.41
C ASP A 160 -16.50 14.39 -7.37
N GLY A 161 -17.05 14.71 -6.19
CA GLY A 161 -17.99 15.81 -6.00
C GLY A 161 -19.22 15.74 -6.91
N GLY A 162 -19.69 14.54 -7.25
CA GLY A 162 -20.83 14.31 -8.15
C GLY A 162 -20.48 14.33 -9.64
N LYS A 163 -19.21 14.45 -9.99
CA LYS A 163 -18.69 14.32 -11.35
C LYS A 163 -17.93 13.01 -11.51
N THR A 164 -18.03 12.41 -12.69
CA THR A 164 -17.20 11.28 -13.04
C THR A 164 -15.81 11.77 -13.46
N THR A 165 -14.78 11.36 -12.74
CA THR A 165 -13.38 11.60 -13.07
C THR A 165 -12.80 10.38 -13.75
N ASN A 166 -12.08 10.58 -14.85
CA ASN A 166 -11.34 9.55 -15.55
C ASN A 166 -9.84 9.92 -15.47
N THR A 167 -9.03 9.00 -15.01
CA THR A 167 -7.58 9.15 -14.80
C THR A 167 -6.92 7.79 -14.93
N THR A 168 -5.67 7.65 -14.53
CA THR A 168 -4.94 6.38 -14.47
C THR A 168 -4.47 6.08 -13.05
N ILE A 169 -4.04 4.86 -12.79
CA ILE A 169 -3.42 4.48 -11.52
C ILE A 169 -2.16 5.32 -11.30
N GLY A 170 -1.32 5.52 -12.34
CA GLY A 170 -0.12 6.33 -12.24
C GLY A 170 -0.38 7.76 -11.81
N GLU A 171 -1.36 8.44 -12.41
CA GLU A 171 -1.78 9.80 -12.02
C GLU A 171 -2.32 9.85 -10.59
N TYR A 172 -3.03 8.81 -10.15
CA TYR A 172 -3.50 8.71 -8.76
C TYR A 172 -2.34 8.57 -7.77
N VAL A 173 -1.37 7.71 -8.06
CA VAL A 173 -0.17 7.52 -7.24
C VAL A 173 0.68 8.79 -7.22
N GLU A 174 0.89 9.44 -8.36
CA GLU A 174 1.58 10.73 -8.44
C GLU A 174 0.91 11.78 -7.55
N MET A 175 -0.42 11.88 -7.60
CA MET A 175 -1.18 12.77 -6.73
C MET A 175 -0.96 12.46 -5.24
N LEU A 176 -0.93 11.19 -4.85
CA LEU A 176 -0.69 10.77 -3.45
C LEU A 176 0.73 11.13 -2.98
N LEU A 177 1.73 11.01 -3.84
CA LEU A 177 3.13 11.29 -3.50
C LEU A 177 3.41 12.80 -3.42
N ASN A 178 2.79 13.61 -4.28
CA ASN A 178 3.08 15.04 -4.42
C ASN A 178 2.25 15.94 -3.52
N ARG A 179 1.16 15.45 -2.91
CA ARG A 179 0.25 16.30 -2.12
C ARG A 179 0.36 16.03 -0.63
N ASP A 180 0.29 17.12 0.16
CA ASP A 180 0.20 17.07 1.63
C ASP A 180 -1.23 16.80 2.12
N LYS A 181 -2.19 16.88 1.21
CA LYS A 181 -3.61 16.67 1.50
C LYS A 181 -4.20 15.71 0.48
N TYR A 182 -4.98 14.81 0.99
CA TYR A 182 -5.87 13.95 0.23
C TYR A 182 -7.30 14.42 0.50
N TYR A 183 -7.94 15.05 -0.49
CA TYR A 183 -9.19 15.79 -0.30
C TYR A 183 -9.10 16.76 0.90
N ASN A 184 -9.98 16.59 1.89
CA ASN A 184 -10.04 17.46 3.07
C ASN A 184 -9.24 16.91 4.28
N THR A 185 -8.42 15.88 4.11
CA THR A 185 -7.58 15.33 5.17
C THR A 185 -6.10 15.52 4.86
N THR A 186 -5.30 15.72 5.91
CA THR A 186 -3.84 15.75 5.79
C THR A 186 -3.29 14.32 5.79
N VAL A 187 -2.31 14.08 4.93
CA VAL A 187 -1.54 12.84 4.90
C VAL A 187 -0.16 13.06 5.49
N PRO A 188 0.52 12.03 6.01
CA PRO A 188 1.86 12.15 6.59
C PRO A 188 2.86 12.84 5.65
N ARG A 189 3.75 13.67 6.24
CA ARG A 189 4.83 14.39 5.54
C ARG A 189 6.17 13.79 5.90
#